data_17658ff3e215a296edfc2371dcfc8b3d
#
_entry.id   17658ff3e215a296edfc2371dcfc8b3d
#
_cell.length_a   1.000
_cell.length_b   1.000
_cell.length_c   1.000
_cell.angle_alpha   90.00
_cell.angle_beta   90.00
_cell.angle_gamma   90.00
#
_symmetry.space_group_name_H-M   'P 1'
#
loop_
_entity.id
_entity.type
_entity.pdbx_description
1 polymer ?
#
loop_
_entity_poly.entity_id
_entity_poly.type
_entity_poly.pdbx_seq_one_letter_code
_entity_poly.pdbx_strand_id
1 'polypeptide(L)'
;VAAPAELTDEALAALSDPAVLLERAWTLEPWGRYAERSAILDALERLLETGGVAPPPPGRDWRLELLAERAIDLGREFKIDQAHALVDEVTRSANPDHEIALARAMLASGQALAWVGTDEATRQAHRAFADAAERFAAIGQPDWQGSALLRRGYSASYQHGDLVGAEELIREAIDTYPPDSMRLPGALVSYADVLIDLGEFDRADAEIDRALALTDRVGIAKVRVDLTWARARIAAGRGDARATERLVREAEREAIGMDWFKTHIGRSYLLESAELLDLVGVSDQAQRYFERGRDHGVEDNGDVAQTMAVLRARSGDPGLALEQLQELARGDWLEKRVVWRHTLLTAWATFRAGRDGAGELAARAFEQAVACGTIRVAQAGEPDITAALAPLAERAGSPVARELLLAGRGLIVRLFGTPAVVAPDGSEVRLPPGMPGELVRLLALHEHGLPLEVVLETFFPDVAPEVARQRLRQVLTRLRATAGDIVVRDGETLRLIPAWVDVREFFAAGNRVRGARGSRAVRLAYAALALHSGPLLPSDPYAGWAEDSRERVRYRHLVLLDQVAADAAARGSHQEALTALEAALEEDQNAEERRAAMNRHLQALRAQPAAT
;
A
#
# COMPACT_ATOMS: atom_id res chain seq x y z
N VAL A 1 18.23 -13.34 27.34
CA VAL A 1 17.24 -13.98 28.20
C VAL A 1 16.85 -15.29 27.54
N ALA A 2 16.97 -16.43 28.24
CA ALA A 2 16.53 -17.72 27.71
C ALA A 2 14.99 -17.74 27.64
N ALA A 3 14.45 -18.52 26.66
CA ALA A 3 13.01 -18.78 26.61
C ALA A 3 12.50 -19.25 27.98
N PRO A 4 11.35 -18.74 28.45
CA PRO A 4 10.80 -19.22 29.72
C PRO A 4 10.61 -20.75 29.65
N ALA A 5 11.12 -21.50 30.64
CA ALA A 5 10.92 -22.93 30.66
C ALA A 5 9.42 -23.26 30.67
N GLU A 6 9.02 -24.33 29.96
CA GLU A 6 7.64 -24.81 30.06
C GLU A 6 7.35 -25.24 31.50
N LEU A 7 6.24 -24.76 32.06
CA LEU A 7 5.78 -25.20 33.36
C LEU A 7 4.94 -26.46 33.19
N THR A 8 5.36 -27.54 33.86
CA THR A 8 4.47 -28.67 34.05
C THR A 8 3.34 -28.30 35.00
N ASP A 9 2.21 -29.00 34.95
CA ASP A 9 1.06 -28.77 35.85
C ASP A 9 1.49 -28.88 37.34
N GLU A 10 2.44 -29.76 37.66
CA GLU A 10 3.01 -29.89 39.02
C GLU A 10 3.83 -28.65 39.41
N ALA A 11 4.65 -28.11 38.49
CA ALA A 11 5.43 -26.92 38.75
C ALA A 11 4.52 -25.68 38.87
N LEU A 12 3.45 -25.61 38.11
CA LEU A 12 2.44 -24.55 38.19
C LEU A 12 1.66 -24.60 39.51
N ALA A 13 1.27 -25.81 39.95
CA ALA A 13 0.58 -26.01 41.23
C ALA A 13 1.47 -25.71 42.46
N ALA A 14 2.79 -25.79 42.32
CA ALA A 14 3.77 -25.46 43.37
C ALA A 14 3.99 -23.94 43.53
N LEU A 15 3.57 -23.09 42.53
CA LEU A 15 3.68 -21.65 42.65
C LEU A 15 2.56 -21.10 43.52
N SER A 16 2.91 -20.49 44.64
CA SER A 16 1.97 -19.92 45.61
C SER A 16 2.07 -18.39 45.74
N ASP A 17 2.92 -17.75 44.96
CA ASP A 17 3.09 -16.29 44.95
C ASP A 17 2.36 -15.64 43.75
N PRO A 18 1.29 -14.85 43.99
CA PRO A 18 0.56 -14.15 42.95
C PRO A 18 1.40 -13.20 42.12
N ALA A 19 2.39 -12.54 42.75
CA ALA A 19 3.26 -11.63 42.01
C ALA A 19 4.07 -12.37 40.94
N VAL A 20 4.60 -13.54 41.27
CA VAL A 20 5.36 -14.40 40.34
C VAL A 20 4.47 -14.91 39.21
N LEU A 21 3.23 -15.33 39.52
CA LEU A 21 2.28 -15.79 38.51
C LEU A 21 1.90 -14.66 37.52
N LEU A 22 1.60 -13.47 38.02
CA LEU A 22 1.28 -12.30 37.17
C LEU A 22 2.47 -11.89 36.32
N GLU A 23 3.67 -11.82 36.85
CA GLU A 23 4.88 -11.50 36.12
C GLU A 23 5.15 -12.54 35.01
N ARG A 24 4.99 -13.82 35.34
CA ARG A 24 5.17 -14.88 34.35
C ARG A 24 4.12 -14.86 33.26
N ALA A 25 2.86 -14.65 33.57
CA ALA A 25 1.81 -14.48 32.57
C ALA A 25 2.14 -13.33 31.59
N TRP A 26 2.70 -12.25 32.12
CA TRP A 26 3.17 -11.12 31.32
C TRP A 26 4.35 -11.45 30.41
N THR A 27 5.33 -12.24 30.90
CA THR A 27 6.52 -12.60 30.11
C THR A 27 6.22 -13.57 28.96
N LEU A 28 5.10 -14.29 28.99
CA LEU A 28 4.71 -15.24 27.94
C LEU A 28 4.07 -14.59 26.72
N GLU A 29 3.55 -13.38 26.86
CA GLU A 29 2.86 -12.67 25.75
C GLU A 29 3.78 -12.44 24.54
N PRO A 30 5.02 -11.92 24.67
CA PRO A 30 5.94 -11.74 23.54
C PRO A 30 6.27 -13.04 22.79
N TRP A 31 6.19 -14.18 23.48
CA TRP A 31 6.46 -15.52 22.92
C TRP A 31 5.24 -16.12 22.18
N GLY A 32 4.07 -15.48 22.26
CA GLY A 32 2.83 -16.02 21.69
C GLY A 32 2.31 -17.27 22.43
N ARG A 33 2.75 -17.54 23.66
CA ARG A 33 2.37 -18.71 24.46
C ARG A 33 1.07 -18.46 25.22
N TYR A 34 0.01 -18.19 24.50
CA TYR A 34 -1.28 -17.74 25.08
C TYR A 34 -2.00 -18.83 25.89
N ALA A 35 -1.91 -20.10 25.47
CA ALA A 35 -2.52 -21.21 26.22
C ALA A 35 -1.88 -21.37 27.60
N GLU A 36 -0.55 -21.31 27.69
CA GLU A 36 0.17 -21.37 28.95
C GLU A 36 -0.09 -20.14 29.83
N ARG A 37 -0.16 -18.96 29.22
CA ARG A 37 -0.56 -17.73 29.92
C ARG A 37 -1.94 -17.90 30.58
N SER A 38 -2.94 -18.42 29.83
CA SER A 38 -4.28 -18.66 30.35
C SER A 38 -4.24 -19.66 31.52
N ALA A 39 -3.50 -20.75 31.39
CA ALA A 39 -3.36 -21.73 32.47
C ALA A 39 -2.74 -21.14 33.77
N ILE A 40 -1.81 -20.18 33.61
CA ILE A 40 -1.24 -19.44 34.75
C ILE A 40 -2.30 -18.56 35.42
N LEU A 41 -3.10 -17.84 34.65
CA LEU A 41 -4.17 -17.00 35.18
C LEU A 41 -5.25 -17.86 35.87
N ASP A 42 -5.58 -19.05 35.33
CA ASP A 42 -6.49 -20.00 35.95
C ASP A 42 -5.91 -20.54 37.29
N ALA A 43 -4.60 -20.78 37.36
CA ALA A 43 -3.94 -21.19 38.61
C ALA A 43 -3.96 -20.07 39.65
N LEU A 44 -3.73 -18.83 39.25
CA LEU A 44 -3.84 -17.66 40.13
C LEU A 44 -5.27 -17.49 40.68
N GLU A 45 -6.29 -17.65 39.82
CA GLU A 45 -7.68 -17.57 40.24
C GLU A 45 -8.02 -18.60 41.31
N ARG A 46 -7.67 -19.88 41.08
CA ARG A 46 -7.84 -20.93 42.09
C ARG A 46 -7.08 -20.66 43.40
N LEU A 47 -5.88 -20.10 43.28
CA LEU A 47 -5.07 -19.76 44.46
C LEU A 47 -5.74 -18.66 45.31
N LEU A 48 -6.32 -17.64 44.64
CA LEU A 48 -7.05 -16.58 45.35
C LEU A 48 -8.36 -17.07 45.99
N GLU A 49 -9.06 -18.02 45.36
CA GLU A 49 -10.29 -18.63 45.89
C GLU A 49 -10.03 -19.49 47.15
N THR A 50 -8.90 -20.20 47.19
CA THR A 50 -8.54 -21.06 48.34
C THR A 50 -8.11 -20.29 49.57
N GLY A 51 -7.84 -19.00 49.49
CA GLY A 51 -7.51 -18.12 50.62
C GLY A 51 -6.15 -18.34 51.27
N GLY A 52 -5.27 -19.15 50.63
CA GLY A 52 -3.92 -19.45 51.14
C GLY A 52 -2.83 -18.46 50.78
N VAL A 53 -3.20 -17.25 50.35
CA VAL A 53 -2.30 -16.26 49.76
C VAL A 53 -1.90 -15.20 50.79
N ALA A 54 -0.63 -14.79 50.75
CA ALA A 54 -0.19 -13.62 51.51
C ALA A 54 -0.93 -12.34 51.07
N PRO A 55 -1.31 -11.44 51.95
CA PRO A 55 -1.96 -10.18 51.59
C PRO A 55 -1.05 -9.40 50.65
N PRO A 56 -1.65 -8.69 49.64
CA PRO A 56 -0.87 -7.91 48.70
C PRO A 56 -0.12 -6.77 49.41
N PRO A 57 1.03 -6.37 48.88
CA PRO A 57 1.72 -5.16 49.33
C PRO A 57 0.83 -3.92 49.22
N PRO A 58 1.09 -2.85 49.97
CA PRO A 58 0.38 -1.58 49.79
C PRO A 58 0.37 -1.13 48.33
N GLY A 59 -0.78 -0.70 47.84
CA GLY A 59 -0.98 -0.26 46.45
C GLY A 59 -1.19 -1.38 45.43
N ARG A 60 -1.31 -2.64 45.87
CA ARG A 60 -1.63 -3.78 44.99
C ARG A 60 -2.91 -4.50 45.44
N ASP A 61 -3.59 -5.10 44.49
CA ASP A 61 -4.72 -5.99 44.70
C ASP A 61 -4.68 -7.11 43.64
N TRP A 62 -4.37 -8.34 44.13
CA TRP A 62 -4.18 -9.50 43.26
C TRP A 62 -5.40 -9.86 42.42
N ARG A 63 -6.60 -9.68 42.99
CA ARG A 63 -7.84 -9.96 42.27
C ARG A 63 -8.06 -8.94 41.14
N LEU A 64 -7.89 -7.66 41.44
CA LEU A 64 -8.08 -6.60 40.42
C LEU A 64 -7.03 -6.70 39.32
N GLU A 65 -5.78 -7.03 39.65
CA GLU A 65 -4.74 -7.27 38.65
C GLU A 65 -5.05 -8.50 37.79
N LEU A 66 -5.54 -9.62 38.38
CA LEU A 66 -6.00 -10.79 37.63
C LEU A 66 -7.15 -10.42 36.67
N LEU A 67 -8.16 -9.68 37.12
CA LEU A 67 -9.28 -9.25 36.28
C LEU A 67 -8.81 -8.39 35.11
N ALA A 68 -7.87 -7.48 35.35
CA ALA A 68 -7.30 -6.63 34.28
C ALA A 68 -6.52 -7.48 33.24
N GLU A 69 -5.74 -8.51 33.68
CA GLU A 69 -5.05 -9.44 32.78
C GLU A 69 -6.04 -10.29 31.97
N ARG A 70 -7.14 -10.77 32.58
CA ARG A 70 -8.23 -11.46 31.88
C ARG A 70 -8.91 -10.57 30.85
N ALA A 71 -9.13 -9.29 31.18
CA ALA A 71 -9.70 -8.34 30.24
C ALA A 71 -8.78 -8.13 29.00
N ILE A 72 -7.44 -8.12 29.19
CA ILE A 72 -6.49 -8.07 28.06
C ILE A 72 -6.63 -9.32 27.18
N ASP A 73 -6.73 -10.52 27.76
CA ASP A 73 -6.89 -11.76 26.99
C ASP A 73 -8.22 -11.80 26.23
N LEU A 74 -9.32 -11.40 26.88
CA LEU A 74 -10.65 -11.30 26.24
C LEU A 74 -10.67 -10.30 25.08
N GLY A 75 -10.01 -9.15 25.24
CA GLY A 75 -9.85 -8.18 24.15
C GLY A 75 -9.10 -8.75 22.95
N ARG A 76 -8.09 -9.60 23.18
CA ARG A 76 -7.36 -10.32 22.11
C ARG A 76 -8.22 -11.37 21.41
N GLU A 77 -9.15 -11.97 22.13
CA GLU A 77 -10.12 -12.96 21.63
C GLU A 77 -11.36 -12.32 20.98
N PHE A 78 -11.39 -11.00 20.81
CA PHE A 78 -12.55 -10.23 20.30
C PHE A 78 -13.83 -10.35 21.16
N LYS A 79 -13.71 -10.75 22.42
CA LYS A 79 -14.82 -10.81 23.40
C LYS A 79 -15.02 -9.45 24.07
N ILE A 80 -15.37 -8.44 23.29
CA ILE A 80 -15.33 -7.02 23.66
C ILE A 80 -16.20 -6.71 24.89
N ASP A 81 -17.46 -7.18 24.91
CA ASP A 81 -18.39 -6.90 26.01
C ASP A 81 -17.91 -7.51 27.34
N GLN A 82 -17.31 -8.72 27.28
CA GLN A 82 -16.75 -9.39 28.46
C GLN A 82 -15.51 -8.65 28.98
N ALA A 83 -14.64 -8.18 28.06
CA ALA A 83 -13.47 -7.38 28.43
C ALA A 83 -13.91 -6.06 29.11
N HIS A 84 -14.88 -5.35 28.58
CA HIS A 84 -15.42 -4.13 29.17
C HIS A 84 -16.04 -4.39 30.56
N ALA A 85 -16.78 -5.46 30.73
CA ALA A 85 -17.37 -5.79 32.04
C ALA A 85 -16.29 -5.97 33.13
N LEU A 86 -15.17 -6.61 32.80
CA LEU A 86 -14.04 -6.76 33.75
C LEU A 86 -13.32 -5.43 33.99
N VAL A 87 -13.11 -4.61 32.96
CA VAL A 87 -12.53 -3.26 33.11
C VAL A 87 -13.40 -2.39 34.03
N ASP A 88 -14.72 -2.42 33.87
CA ASP A 88 -15.66 -1.70 34.71
C ASP A 88 -15.64 -2.20 36.16
N GLU A 89 -15.50 -3.51 36.38
CA GLU A 89 -15.34 -4.10 37.72
C GLU A 89 -14.07 -3.58 38.38
N VAL A 90 -12.93 -3.63 37.69
CA VAL A 90 -11.64 -3.13 38.21
C VAL A 90 -11.77 -1.64 38.54
N THR A 91 -12.29 -0.81 37.61
CA THR A 91 -12.38 0.65 37.77
C THR A 91 -13.28 1.05 38.93
N ARG A 92 -14.38 0.31 39.15
CA ARG A 92 -15.32 0.58 40.28
C ARG A 92 -14.78 0.11 41.63
N SER A 93 -13.99 -0.96 41.65
CA SER A 93 -13.54 -1.61 42.89
C SER A 93 -12.15 -1.15 43.33
N ALA A 94 -11.36 -0.58 42.41
CA ALA A 94 -10.01 -0.11 42.72
C ALA A 94 -10.04 1.19 43.54
N ASN A 95 -9.16 1.23 44.56
CA ASN A 95 -8.79 2.49 45.19
C ASN A 95 -7.78 3.24 44.32
N PRO A 96 -7.63 4.58 44.44
CA PRO A 96 -6.64 5.35 43.69
C PRO A 96 -5.21 4.82 43.82
N ASP A 97 -4.87 4.16 44.94
CA ASP A 97 -3.54 3.60 45.19
C ASP A 97 -3.29 2.29 44.42
N HIS A 98 -4.32 1.65 43.84
CA HIS A 98 -4.17 0.41 43.07
C HIS A 98 -3.71 0.73 41.63
N GLU A 99 -2.64 1.53 41.47
CA GLU A 99 -2.17 2.08 40.19
C GLU A 99 -1.83 1.00 39.15
N ILE A 100 -1.26 -0.15 39.55
CA ILE A 100 -0.94 -1.26 38.64
C ILE A 100 -2.22 -1.85 38.03
N ALA A 101 -3.25 -2.12 38.85
CA ALA A 101 -4.52 -2.66 38.36
C ALA A 101 -5.25 -1.68 37.47
N LEU A 102 -5.27 -0.40 37.83
CA LEU A 102 -5.87 0.67 37.03
C LEU A 102 -5.13 0.86 35.70
N ALA A 103 -3.81 0.90 35.70
CA ALA A 103 -3.02 1.03 34.46
C ALA A 103 -3.27 -0.14 33.50
N ARG A 104 -3.30 -1.38 34.01
CA ARG A 104 -3.61 -2.58 33.23
C ARG A 104 -5.06 -2.58 32.72
N ALA A 105 -6.01 -2.12 33.52
CA ALA A 105 -7.42 -1.98 33.11
C ALA A 105 -7.56 -0.94 31.97
N MET A 106 -6.84 0.19 32.02
CA MET A 106 -6.82 1.16 30.91
C MET A 106 -6.19 0.56 29.66
N LEU A 107 -5.12 -0.22 29.79
CA LEU A 107 -4.52 -0.93 28.65
C LEU A 107 -5.52 -1.92 28.03
N ALA A 108 -6.26 -2.68 28.85
CA ALA A 108 -7.30 -3.61 28.41
C ALA A 108 -8.47 -2.89 27.74
N SER A 109 -8.92 -1.76 28.32
CA SER A 109 -9.97 -0.90 27.76
C SER A 109 -9.58 -0.40 26.37
N GLY A 110 -8.37 0.15 26.23
CA GLY A 110 -7.86 0.59 24.94
C GLY A 110 -7.84 -0.53 23.91
N GLN A 111 -7.41 -1.71 24.29
CA GLN A 111 -7.37 -2.88 23.40
C GLN A 111 -8.76 -3.35 22.98
N ALA A 112 -9.72 -3.42 23.86
CA ALA A 112 -11.11 -3.79 23.57
C ALA A 112 -11.78 -2.76 22.64
N LEU A 113 -11.65 -1.47 22.98
CA LEU A 113 -12.22 -0.36 22.20
C LEU A 113 -11.63 -0.26 20.78
N ALA A 114 -10.36 -0.62 20.62
CA ALA A 114 -9.67 -0.58 19.35
C ALA A 114 -10.34 -1.44 18.25
N TRP A 115 -11.08 -2.46 18.62
CA TRP A 115 -11.76 -3.37 17.69
C TRP A 115 -13.25 -3.04 17.45
N VAL A 116 -13.79 -2.01 18.09
CA VAL A 116 -15.21 -1.63 17.92
C VAL A 116 -15.50 -0.97 16.57
N GLY A 117 -14.51 -0.37 15.93
CA GLY A 117 -14.60 0.18 14.57
C GLY A 117 -15.27 1.55 14.45
N THR A 118 -15.82 2.13 15.53
CA THR A 118 -16.42 3.47 15.49
C THR A 118 -15.40 4.56 15.80
N ASP A 119 -15.56 5.75 15.21
CA ASP A 119 -14.67 6.89 15.47
C ASP A 119 -14.60 7.28 16.97
N GLU A 120 -15.70 7.13 17.68
CA GLU A 120 -15.74 7.42 19.12
C GLU A 120 -14.94 6.37 19.91
N ALA A 121 -15.16 5.07 19.66
CA ALA A 121 -14.42 4.01 20.31
C ALA A 121 -12.91 4.12 20.02
N THR A 122 -12.55 4.47 18.79
CA THR A 122 -11.16 4.71 18.38
C THR A 122 -10.52 5.86 19.17
N ARG A 123 -11.21 6.99 19.33
CA ARG A 123 -10.74 8.10 20.19
C ARG A 123 -10.60 7.71 21.65
N GLN A 124 -11.55 6.92 22.17
CA GLN A 124 -11.50 6.41 23.54
C GLN A 124 -10.35 5.42 23.73
N ALA A 125 -10.13 4.51 22.78
CA ALA A 125 -8.98 3.59 22.80
C ALA A 125 -7.64 4.35 22.88
N HIS A 126 -7.48 5.35 22.03
CA HIS A 126 -6.27 6.18 22.01
C HIS A 126 -6.01 6.92 23.35
N ARG A 127 -7.08 7.43 23.98
CA ARG A 127 -6.98 8.05 25.32
C ARG A 127 -6.67 7.01 26.41
N ALA A 128 -7.30 5.84 26.36
CA ALA A 128 -7.07 4.77 27.34
C ALA A 128 -5.62 4.26 27.29
N PHE A 129 -5.03 4.12 26.09
CA PHE A 129 -3.61 3.80 25.95
C PHE A 129 -2.69 4.91 26.47
N ALA A 130 -3.05 6.20 26.27
CA ALA A 130 -2.28 7.31 26.81
C ALA A 130 -2.32 7.32 28.35
N ASP A 131 -3.51 7.18 28.95
CA ASP A 131 -3.67 7.09 30.42
C ASP A 131 -2.89 5.89 31.00
N ALA A 132 -2.95 4.73 30.33
CA ALA A 132 -2.15 3.56 30.72
C ALA A 132 -0.64 3.87 30.70
N ALA A 133 -0.13 4.52 29.66
CA ALA A 133 1.28 4.87 29.53
C ALA A 133 1.73 5.84 30.63
N GLU A 134 0.94 6.89 30.92
CA GLU A 134 1.20 7.86 31.98
C GLU A 134 1.23 7.19 33.37
N ARG A 135 0.28 6.30 33.68
CA ARG A 135 0.24 5.56 34.93
C ARG A 135 1.43 4.62 35.09
N PHE A 136 1.79 3.87 34.03
CA PHE A 136 2.97 3.02 34.06
C PHE A 136 4.27 3.81 34.23
N ALA A 137 4.38 5.00 33.63
CA ALA A 137 5.50 5.90 33.86
C ALA A 137 5.60 6.36 35.33
N ALA A 138 4.47 6.74 35.92
CA ALA A 138 4.39 7.22 37.30
C ALA A 138 4.85 6.16 38.33
N ILE A 139 4.60 4.87 38.05
CA ILE A 139 5.00 3.75 38.93
C ILE A 139 6.34 3.11 38.51
N GLY A 140 7.08 3.70 37.55
CA GLY A 140 8.38 3.24 37.12
C GLY A 140 8.38 1.87 36.42
N GLN A 141 7.38 1.61 35.58
CA GLN A 141 7.21 0.35 34.84
C GLN A 141 7.44 0.56 33.32
N PRO A 142 8.70 0.71 32.87
CA PRO A 142 9.00 1.11 31.48
C PRO A 142 8.59 0.07 30.44
N ASP A 143 8.62 -1.24 30.75
CA ASP A 143 8.16 -2.29 29.83
C ASP A 143 6.64 -2.20 29.54
N TRP A 144 5.86 -1.87 30.56
CA TRP A 144 4.42 -1.67 30.42
C TRP A 144 4.11 -0.33 29.76
N GLN A 145 4.84 0.71 30.10
CA GLN A 145 4.73 2.01 29.46
C GLN A 145 5.00 1.90 27.96
N GLY A 146 6.11 1.27 27.57
CA GLY A 146 6.44 1.02 26.17
C GLY A 146 5.36 0.21 25.45
N SER A 147 4.77 -0.80 26.12
CA SER A 147 3.65 -1.57 25.55
C SER A 147 2.38 -0.76 25.33
N ALA A 148 2.06 0.17 26.23
CA ALA A 148 0.92 1.06 26.06
C ALA A 148 1.13 2.06 24.90
N LEU A 149 2.33 2.66 24.81
CA LEU A 149 2.73 3.54 23.70
C LEU A 149 2.71 2.82 22.36
N LEU A 150 3.23 1.58 22.31
CA LEU A 150 3.21 0.75 21.10
C LEU A 150 1.78 0.49 20.62
N ARG A 151 0.86 0.11 21.52
CA ARG A 151 -0.56 -0.09 21.17
C ARG A 151 -1.24 1.21 20.76
N ARG A 152 -0.87 2.34 21.35
CA ARG A 152 -1.32 3.66 20.92
C ARG A 152 -0.87 3.97 19.51
N GLY A 153 0.38 3.63 19.14
CA GLY A 153 0.91 3.73 17.78
C GLY A 153 0.15 2.84 16.80
N TYR A 154 -0.18 1.60 17.16
CA TYR A 154 -1.06 0.75 16.35
C TYR A 154 -2.44 1.38 16.13
N SER A 155 -3.06 1.91 17.18
CA SER A 155 -4.35 2.60 17.05
C SER A 155 -4.26 3.80 16.10
N ALA A 156 -3.18 4.57 16.16
CA ALA A 156 -2.93 5.67 15.23
C ALA A 156 -2.86 5.18 13.77
N SER A 157 -2.09 4.13 13.51
CA SER A 157 -1.94 3.55 12.16
C SER A 157 -3.24 2.94 11.63
N TYR A 158 -3.76 1.93 12.32
CA TYR A 158 -4.85 1.08 11.80
C TYR A 158 -6.22 1.79 11.82
N GLN A 159 -6.51 2.53 12.88
CA GLN A 159 -7.84 3.06 13.13
C GLN A 159 -7.98 4.55 12.79
N HIS A 160 -6.91 5.33 12.94
CA HIS A 160 -6.92 6.73 12.51
C HIS A 160 -6.36 6.92 11.10
N GLY A 161 -5.54 5.98 10.61
CA GLY A 161 -4.82 6.11 9.36
C GLY A 161 -3.69 7.15 9.43
N ASP A 162 -3.22 7.47 10.62
CA ASP A 162 -2.13 8.41 10.86
C ASP A 162 -0.80 7.65 11.00
N LEU A 163 -0.15 7.41 9.86
CA LEU A 163 1.13 6.69 9.84
C LEU A 163 2.29 7.51 10.40
N VAL A 164 2.24 8.84 10.27
CA VAL A 164 3.29 9.74 10.81
C VAL A 164 3.20 9.78 12.33
N GLY A 165 2.02 10.00 12.89
CA GLY A 165 1.82 9.95 14.33
C GLY A 165 2.08 8.54 14.90
N ALA A 166 1.79 7.47 14.16
CA ALA A 166 2.14 6.11 14.54
C ALA A 166 3.67 5.91 14.60
N GLU A 167 4.42 6.42 13.61
CA GLU A 167 5.89 6.39 13.61
C GLU A 167 6.46 7.03 14.87
N GLU A 168 5.98 8.22 15.22
CA GLU A 168 6.45 8.96 16.41
C GLU A 168 6.18 8.20 17.70
N LEU A 169 4.96 7.68 17.88
CA LEU A 169 4.55 6.93 19.07
C LEU A 169 5.30 5.61 19.23
N ILE A 170 5.55 4.88 18.14
CA ILE A 170 6.28 3.61 18.20
C ILE A 170 7.77 3.86 18.49
N ARG A 171 8.34 4.94 17.95
CA ARG A 171 9.71 5.34 18.28
C ARG A 171 9.83 5.71 19.77
N GLU A 172 8.87 6.47 20.32
CA GLU A 172 8.81 6.77 21.74
C GLU A 172 8.71 5.48 22.58
N ALA A 173 7.91 4.51 22.14
CA ALA A 173 7.82 3.21 22.79
C ALA A 173 9.19 2.49 22.80
N ILE A 174 9.90 2.47 21.66
CA ILE A 174 11.23 1.86 21.51
C ILE A 174 12.25 2.51 22.46
N ASP A 175 12.23 3.84 22.56
CA ASP A 175 13.12 4.60 23.42
C ASP A 175 12.79 4.41 24.92
N THR A 176 11.55 4.04 25.22
CA THR A 176 11.06 3.77 26.59
C THR A 176 11.44 2.38 27.10
N TYR A 177 11.50 1.37 26.22
CA TYR A 177 11.85 0.02 26.63
C TYR A 177 13.29 -0.08 27.17
N PRO A 178 13.51 -0.81 28.26
CA PRO A 178 14.86 -1.16 28.68
C PRO A 178 15.64 -1.87 27.55
N PRO A 179 16.98 -1.67 27.47
CA PRO A 179 17.79 -2.28 26.41
C PRO A 179 17.79 -3.82 26.38
N ASP A 180 17.44 -4.44 27.48
CA ASP A 180 17.32 -5.88 27.66
C ASP A 180 15.86 -6.37 27.64
N SER A 181 14.90 -5.50 27.34
CA SER A 181 13.48 -5.85 27.24
C SER A 181 13.25 -6.91 26.18
N MET A 182 12.51 -7.96 26.53
CA MET A 182 12.06 -8.99 25.59
C MET A 182 11.01 -8.47 24.59
N ARG A 183 10.42 -7.30 24.83
CA ARG A 183 9.41 -6.67 23.99
C ARG A 183 10.01 -5.80 22.90
N LEU A 184 11.25 -5.34 23.09
CA LEU A 184 11.92 -4.45 22.15
C LEU A 184 12.03 -5.02 20.72
N PRO A 185 12.35 -6.32 20.49
CA PRO A 185 12.36 -6.88 19.15
C PRO A 185 10.99 -6.77 18.44
N GLY A 186 9.89 -7.06 19.15
CA GLY A 186 8.54 -6.92 18.61
C GLY A 186 8.16 -5.47 18.30
N ALA A 187 8.60 -4.52 19.13
CA ALA A 187 8.38 -3.09 18.85
C ALA A 187 9.13 -2.63 17.59
N LEU A 188 10.35 -3.14 17.37
CA LEU A 188 11.12 -2.86 16.15
C LEU A 188 10.46 -3.46 14.88
N VAL A 189 9.81 -4.64 14.98
CA VAL A 189 8.97 -5.16 13.88
C VAL A 189 7.87 -4.18 13.54
N SER A 190 7.13 -3.72 14.55
CA SER A 190 6.02 -2.78 14.35
C SER A 190 6.47 -1.45 13.77
N TYR A 191 7.67 -1.01 14.16
CA TYR A 191 8.28 0.20 13.59
C TYR A 191 8.64 -0.01 12.11
N ALA A 192 9.25 -1.16 11.79
CA ALA A 192 9.55 -1.51 10.41
C ALA A 192 8.28 -1.60 9.55
N ASP A 193 7.16 -2.13 10.09
CA ASP A 193 5.89 -2.20 9.37
C ASP A 193 5.34 -0.81 9.01
N VAL A 194 5.36 0.13 9.95
CA VAL A 194 4.94 1.52 9.68
C VAL A 194 5.86 2.20 8.67
N LEU A 195 7.18 1.98 8.76
CA LEU A 195 8.13 2.51 7.79
C LEU A 195 7.92 1.92 6.38
N ILE A 196 7.55 0.64 6.28
CA ILE A 196 7.19 0.00 5.01
C ILE A 196 5.93 0.65 4.43
N ASP A 197 4.91 0.86 5.24
CA ASP A 197 3.67 1.52 4.82
C ASP A 197 3.91 2.97 4.38
N LEU A 198 4.85 3.68 5.01
CA LEU A 198 5.30 5.01 4.60
C LEU A 198 6.20 5.01 3.33
N GLY A 199 6.63 3.83 2.85
CA GLY A 199 7.56 3.69 1.73
C GLY A 199 9.02 4.01 2.07
N GLU A 200 9.38 4.00 3.35
CA GLU A 200 10.73 4.28 3.88
C GLU A 200 11.56 2.98 3.98
N PHE A 201 11.67 2.26 2.86
CA PHE A 201 12.22 0.89 2.80
C PHE A 201 13.64 0.75 3.34
N ASP A 202 14.52 1.74 3.14
CA ASP A 202 15.91 1.65 3.60
C ASP A 202 15.99 1.82 5.13
N ARG A 203 15.13 2.66 5.71
CA ARG A 203 15.00 2.79 7.16
C ARG A 203 14.40 1.53 7.76
N ALA A 204 13.37 0.96 7.12
CA ALA A 204 12.77 -0.30 7.55
C ALA A 204 13.78 -1.45 7.56
N ASP A 205 14.60 -1.60 6.51
CA ASP A 205 15.67 -2.61 6.46
C ASP A 205 16.66 -2.45 7.62
N ALA A 206 17.06 -1.22 7.98
CA ALA A 206 17.96 -0.96 9.10
C ALA A 206 17.37 -1.38 10.45
N GLU A 207 16.07 -1.12 10.68
CA GLU A 207 15.39 -1.53 11.92
C GLU A 207 15.15 -3.05 11.98
N ILE A 208 14.93 -3.69 10.83
CA ILE A 208 14.87 -5.16 10.72
C ILE A 208 16.21 -5.78 11.11
N ASP A 209 17.34 -5.25 10.62
CA ASP A 209 18.67 -5.73 11.00
C ASP A 209 18.94 -5.58 12.50
N ARG A 210 18.52 -4.45 13.08
CA ARG A 210 18.60 -4.20 14.53
C ARG A 210 17.75 -5.20 15.31
N ALA A 211 16.52 -5.46 14.86
CA ALA A 211 15.60 -6.42 15.49
C ALA A 211 16.15 -7.85 15.40
N LEU A 212 16.72 -8.27 14.27
CA LEU A 212 17.34 -9.59 14.10
C LEU A 212 18.50 -9.80 15.07
N ALA A 213 19.38 -8.81 15.22
CA ALA A 213 20.50 -8.88 16.14
C ALA A 213 20.06 -9.04 17.61
N LEU A 214 18.90 -8.48 17.99
CA LEU A 214 18.28 -8.66 19.29
C LEU A 214 17.60 -10.04 19.41
N THR A 215 16.85 -10.43 18.38
CA THR A 215 16.11 -11.69 18.33
C THR A 215 17.04 -12.90 18.42
N ASP A 216 18.21 -12.87 17.80
CA ASP A 216 19.21 -13.92 17.87
C ASP A 216 19.74 -14.14 19.29
N ARG A 217 19.76 -13.10 20.11
CA ARG A 217 20.16 -13.17 21.53
C ARG A 217 19.04 -13.70 22.42
N VAL A 218 17.79 -13.40 22.09
CA VAL A 218 16.60 -13.73 22.90
C VAL A 218 15.95 -15.05 22.47
N GLY A 219 16.03 -15.41 21.18
CA GLY A 219 15.50 -16.67 20.64
C GLY A 219 14.00 -16.68 20.35
N ILE A 220 13.35 -15.52 20.14
CA ILE A 220 11.91 -15.43 19.86
C ILE A 220 11.63 -15.76 18.40
N ALA A 221 11.26 -17.02 18.11
CA ALA A 221 11.05 -17.53 16.76
C ALA A 221 9.96 -16.74 15.99
N LYS A 222 8.86 -16.36 16.66
CA LYS A 222 7.79 -15.58 16.03
C LYS A 222 8.31 -14.26 15.43
N VAL A 223 9.13 -13.54 16.19
CA VAL A 223 9.70 -12.25 15.72
C VAL A 223 10.55 -12.45 14.47
N ARG A 224 11.29 -13.57 14.36
CA ARG A 224 12.07 -13.88 13.16
C ARG A 224 11.17 -14.06 11.94
N VAL A 225 10.05 -14.77 12.07
CA VAL A 225 9.06 -14.91 10.99
C VAL A 225 8.52 -13.55 10.54
N ASP A 226 8.13 -12.70 11.52
CA ASP A 226 7.60 -11.37 11.24
C ASP A 226 8.64 -10.51 10.47
N LEU A 227 9.92 -10.57 10.87
CA LEU A 227 11.02 -9.84 10.18
C LEU A 227 11.30 -10.37 8.77
N THR A 228 11.28 -11.69 8.57
CA THR A 228 11.44 -12.30 7.24
C THR A 228 10.29 -11.86 6.32
N TRP A 229 9.08 -11.81 6.86
CA TRP A 229 7.91 -11.38 6.13
C TRP A 229 7.92 -9.87 5.82
N ALA A 230 8.35 -9.02 6.78
CA ALA A 230 8.57 -7.60 6.53
C ALA A 230 9.57 -7.35 5.38
N ARG A 231 10.65 -8.14 5.29
CA ARG A 231 11.55 -8.12 4.13
C ARG A 231 10.88 -8.55 2.83
N ALA A 232 9.93 -9.50 2.88
CA ALA A 232 9.15 -9.85 1.69
C ALA A 232 8.29 -8.67 1.20
N ARG A 233 7.69 -7.89 2.11
CA ARG A 233 6.96 -6.65 1.79
C ARG A 233 7.87 -5.61 1.15
N ILE A 234 9.06 -5.38 1.69
CA ILE A 234 10.05 -4.45 1.11
C ILE A 234 10.46 -4.91 -0.30
N ALA A 235 10.74 -6.20 -0.49
CA ALA A 235 11.10 -6.76 -1.80
C ALA A 235 9.96 -6.58 -2.82
N ALA A 236 8.71 -6.78 -2.39
CA ALA A 236 7.53 -6.57 -3.23
C ALA A 236 7.35 -5.10 -3.60
N GLY A 237 7.50 -4.18 -2.65
CA GLY A 237 7.45 -2.73 -2.90
C GLY A 237 8.54 -2.24 -3.86
N ARG A 238 9.72 -2.86 -3.82
CA ARG A 238 10.82 -2.62 -4.76
C ARG A 238 10.64 -3.35 -6.12
N GLY A 239 9.62 -4.18 -6.26
CA GLY A 239 9.31 -4.94 -7.48
C GLY A 239 10.23 -6.13 -7.74
N ASP A 240 10.97 -6.62 -6.73
CA ASP A 240 11.83 -7.81 -6.83
C ASP A 240 11.03 -9.10 -6.63
N ALA A 241 10.53 -9.64 -7.73
CA ALA A 241 9.73 -10.87 -7.72
C ALA A 241 10.49 -12.09 -7.15
N ARG A 242 11.79 -12.21 -7.43
CA ARG A 242 12.58 -13.36 -6.96
C ARG A 242 12.81 -13.31 -5.46
N ALA A 243 13.17 -12.15 -4.93
CA ALA A 243 13.34 -11.95 -3.50
C ALA A 243 12.01 -12.13 -2.76
N THR A 244 10.91 -11.55 -3.27
CA THR A 244 9.57 -11.69 -2.69
C THR A 244 9.17 -13.16 -2.56
N GLU A 245 9.23 -13.91 -3.66
CA GLU A 245 8.88 -15.34 -3.69
C GLU A 245 9.71 -16.17 -2.72
N ARG A 246 11.01 -15.94 -2.66
CA ARG A 246 11.92 -16.64 -1.73
C ARG A 246 11.58 -16.32 -0.27
N LEU A 247 11.41 -15.05 0.07
CA LEU A 247 11.18 -14.60 1.45
C LEU A 247 9.79 -15.02 1.96
N VAL A 248 8.75 -14.97 1.13
CA VAL A 248 7.42 -15.50 1.49
C VAL A 248 7.50 -16.98 1.84
N ARG A 249 8.18 -17.80 1.03
CA ARG A 249 8.36 -19.23 1.33
C ARG A 249 9.23 -19.50 2.55
N GLU A 250 10.20 -18.63 2.82
CA GLU A 250 11.06 -18.74 4.00
C GLU A 250 10.27 -18.46 5.27
N ALA A 251 9.55 -17.34 5.33
CA ALA A 251 8.69 -16.99 6.44
C ALA A 251 7.64 -18.07 6.73
N GLU A 252 7.00 -18.62 5.67
CA GLU A 252 6.03 -19.71 5.83
C GLU A 252 6.65 -20.97 6.44
N ARG A 253 7.83 -21.41 5.95
CA ARG A 253 8.50 -22.60 6.47
C ARG A 253 8.83 -22.47 7.97
N GLU A 254 9.19 -21.27 8.40
CA GLU A 254 9.45 -20.97 9.81
C GLU A 254 8.16 -20.94 10.64
N ALA A 255 7.04 -20.49 10.06
CA ALA A 255 5.75 -20.31 10.72
C ALA A 255 4.93 -21.60 10.88
N ILE A 256 5.05 -22.54 9.93
CA ILE A 256 4.09 -23.66 9.75
C ILE A 256 3.98 -24.60 10.99
N GLY A 257 4.98 -24.64 11.85
CA GLY A 257 4.99 -25.40 13.10
C GLY A 257 4.45 -24.64 14.32
N MET A 258 4.09 -23.38 14.18
CA MET A 258 3.69 -22.53 15.29
C MET A 258 2.16 -22.52 15.47
N ASP A 259 1.70 -22.52 16.72
CA ASP A 259 0.25 -22.55 17.01
C ASP A 259 -0.49 -21.32 16.53
N TRP A 260 0.15 -20.13 16.56
CA TRP A 260 -0.46 -18.91 16.02
C TRP A 260 -0.74 -18.97 14.51
N PHE A 261 -0.01 -19.81 13.76
CA PHE A 261 -0.27 -20.01 12.33
C PHE A 261 -1.61 -20.72 12.05
N LYS A 262 -2.18 -21.39 13.05
CA LYS A 262 -3.52 -22.01 13.00
C LYS A 262 -4.65 -21.02 13.33
N THR A 263 -4.33 -19.77 13.64
CA THR A 263 -5.27 -18.70 14.00
C THR A 263 -5.56 -17.76 12.83
N HIS A 264 -6.38 -16.73 13.06
CA HIS A 264 -6.61 -15.64 12.10
C HIS A 264 -5.32 -14.99 11.59
N ILE A 265 -4.29 -14.88 12.44
CA ILE A 265 -2.99 -14.32 12.06
C ILE A 265 -2.35 -15.16 10.94
N GLY A 266 -2.37 -16.50 11.08
CA GLY A 266 -1.86 -17.40 10.03
C GLY A 266 -2.62 -17.28 8.71
N ARG A 267 -3.95 -17.13 8.76
CA ARG A 267 -4.75 -16.85 7.57
C ARG A 267 -4.37 -15.54 6.93
N SER A 268 -4.28 -14.45 7.69
CA SER A 268 -3.87 -13.14 7.17
C SER A 268 -2.51 -13.20 6.48
N TYR A 269 -1.54 -13.92 7.05
CA TYR A 269 -0.24 -14.17 6.40
C TYR A 269 -0.36 -14.82 5.02
N LEU A 270 -1.23 -15.82 4.86
CA LEU A 270 -1.45 -16.49 3.58
C LEU A 270 -2.09 -15.54 2.56
N LEU A 271 -3.11 -14.79 2.99
CA LEU A 271 -3.83 -13.84 2.14
C LEU A 271 -2.93 -12.67 1.71
N GLU A 272 -2.20 -12.08 2.64
CA GLU A 272 -1.26 -10.99 2.33
C GLU A 272 -0.09 -11.49 1.47
N SER A 273 0.38 -12.73 1.68
CA SER A 273 1.38 -13.35 0.80
C SER A 273 0.87 -13.51 -0.63
N ALA A 274 -0.43 -13.81 -0.81
CA ALA A 274 -1.06 -13.82 -2.13
C ALA A 274 -1.02 -12.42 -2.78
N GLU A 275 -1.33 -11.38 -2.02
CA GLU A 275 -1.28 -10.00 -2.51
C GLU A 275 0.14 -9.55 -2.89
N LEU A 276 1.17 -9.90 -2.09
CA LEU A 276 2.57 -9.58 -2.38
C LEU A 276 3.06 -10.28 -3.66
N LEU A 277 2.75 -11.57 -3.81
CA LEU A 277 3.13 -12.35 -5.00
C LEU A 277 2.41 -11.83 -6.25
N ASP A 278 1.13 -11.47 -6.15
CA ASP A 278 0.39 -10.84 -7.24
C ASP A 278 0.96 -9.47 -7.62
N LEU A 279 1.35 -8.65 -6.62
CA LEU A 279 1.95 -7.33 -6.84
C LEU A 279 3.20 -7.42 -7.72
N VAL A 280 4.00 -8.46 -7.57
CA VAL A 280 5.22 -8.67 -8.38
C VAL A 280 5.01 -9.55 -9.61
N GLY A 281 3.79 -10.03 -9.88
CA GLY A 281 3.41 -10.77 -11.08
C GLY A 281 3.64 -12.29 -11.01
N VAL A 282 3.76 -12.87 -9.81
CA VAL A 282 3.89 -14.33 -9.59
C VAL A 282 2.50 -14.94 -9.36
N SER A 283 1.61 -14.79 -10.36
CA SER A 283 0.16 -15.01 -10.24
C SER A 283 -0.23 -16.45 -9.86
N ASP A 284 0.46 -17.47 -10.39
CA ASP A 284 0.13 -18.88 -10.07
C ASP A 284 0.36 -19.20 -8.59
N GLN A 285 1.38 -18.59 -7.96
CA GLN A 285 1.61 -18.77 -6.54
C GLN A 285 0.67 -17.91 -5.72
N ALA A 286 0.42 -16.67 -6.16
CA ALA A 286 -0.57 -15.81 -5.53
C ALA A 286 -1.92 -16.53 -5.40
N GLN A 287 -2.39 -17.18 -6.48
CA GLN A 287 -3.62 -17.95 -6.45
C GLN A 287 -3.58 -19.11 -5.43
N ARG A 288 -2.46 -19.86 -5.38
CA ARG A 288 -2.31 -20.97 -4.40
C ARG A 288 -2.32 -20.46 -2.95
N TYR A 289 -1.66 -19.34 -2.67
CA TYR A 289 -1.68 -18.76 -1.33
C TYR A 289 -3.07 -18.24 -0.96
N PHE A 290 -3.78 -17.61 -1.90
CA PHE A 290 -5.16 -17.18 -1.71
C PHE A 290 -6.10 -18.35 -1.38
N GLU A 291 -6.04 -19.44 -2.14
CA GLU A 291 -6.87 -20.63 -1.90
C GLU A 291 -6.61 -21.23 -0.52
N ARG A 292 -5.35 -21.32 -0.12
CA ARG A 292 -4.97 -21.80 1.22
C ARG A 292 -5.44 -20.87 2.33
N GLY A 293 -5.37 -19.55 2.14
CA GLY A 293 -5.90 -18.57 3.09
C GLY A 293 -7.42 -18.67 3.21
N ARG A 294 -8.14 -18.81 2.10
CA ARG A 294 -9.58 -19.04 2.06
C ARG A 294 -9.98 -20.31 2.81
N ASP A 295 -9.25 -21.39 2.60
CA ASP A 295 -9.57 -22.72 3.13
C ASP A 295 -8.91 -22.99 4.50
N HIS A 296 -8.44 -21.95 5.18
CA HIS A 296 -7.62 -22.06 6.42
C HIS A 296 -8.37 -22.65 7.62
N GLY A 297 -9.69 -22.78 7.60
CA GLY A 297 -10.48 -23.42 8.66
C GLY A 297 -10.82 -22.53 9.87
N VAL A 298 -10.43 -21.25 9.88
CA VAL A 298 -10.91 -20.25 10.85
C VAL A 298 -12.11 -19.48 10.26
N GLU A 299 -12.97 -18.96 11.13
CA GLU A 299 -14.15 -18.18 10.71
C GLU A 299 -13.71 -16.96 9.89
N ASP A 300 -14.39 -16.70 8.75
CA ASP A 300 -14.07 -15.56 7.89
C ASP A 300 -14.60 -14.28 8.51
N ASN A 301 -13.68 -13.33 8.70
CA ASN A 301 -13.95 -11.98 9.20
C ASN A 301 -13.93 -10.92 8.07
N GLY A 302 -14.04 -11.37 6.80
CA GLY A 302 -14.00 -10.52 5.63
C GLY A 302 -12.63 -10.36 4.94
N ASP A 303 -11.55 -10.88 5.53
CA ASP A 303 -10.21 -10.82 4.95
C ASP A 303 -10.14 -11.47 3.57
N VAL A 304 -10.85 -12.60 3.39
CA VAL A 304 -10.91 -13.32 2.11
C VAL A 304 -11.57 -12.47 1.03
N ALA A 305 -12.69 -11.81 1.37
CA ALA A 305 -13.40 -10.94 0.43
C ALA A 305 -12.55 -9.71 0.04
N GLN A 306 -11.84 -9.13 1.00
CA GLN A 306 -10.94 -8.00 0.78
C GLN A 306 -9.78 -8.40 -0.14
N THR A 307 -9.06 -9.48 0.14
CA THR A 307 -7.97 -9.96 -0.71
C THR A 307 -8.46 -10.32 -2.11
N MET A 308 -9.62 -10.98 -2.23
CA MET A 308 -10.22 -11.28 -3.53
C MET A 308 -10.50 -10.02 -4.34
N ALA A 309 -11.05 -8.97 -3.71
CA ALA A 309 -11.30 -7.69 -4.37
C ALA A 309 -10.01 -7.04 -4.86
N VAL A 310 -8.93 -7.07 -4.06
CA VAL A 310 -7.60 -6.57 -4.44
C VAL A 310 -7.07 -7.31 -5.67
N LEU A 311 -7.03 -8.64 -5.64
CA LEU A 311 -6.52 -9.47 -6.75
C LEU A 311 -7.33 -9.24 -8.03
N ARG A 312 -8.65 -9.18 -7.94
CA ARG A 312 -9.54 -8.91 -9.08
C ARG A 312 -9.36 -7.49 -9.62
N ALA A 313 -9.28 -6.48 -8.75
CA ALA A 313 -9.07 -5.11 -9.17
C ALA A 313 -7.75 -4.94 -9.92
N ARG A 314 -6.67 -5.56 -9.46
CA ARG A 314 -5.35 -5.45 -10.10
C ARG A 314 -5.32 -6.00 -11.51
N SER A 315 -5.90 -7.18 -11.75
CA SER A 315 -5.77 -7.86 -13.05
C SER A 315 -6.94 -8.78 -13.43
N GLY A 316 -7.94 -8.98 -12.55
CA GLY A 316 -9.14 -9.78 -12.84
C GLY A 316 -10.18 -9.00 -13.65
N ASP A 317 -11.42 -9.48 -13.66
CA ASP A 317 -12.54 -8.79 -14.31
C ASP A 317 -12.85 -7.47 -13.62
N PRO A 318 -12.79 -6.32 -14.33
CA PRO A 318 -12.95 -5.01 -13.72
C PRO A 318 -14.40 -4.73 -13.27
N GLY A 319 -15.41 -5.33 -13.92
CA GLY A 319 -16.82 -5.21 -13.53
C GLY A 319 -17.08 -5.85 -12.18
N LEU A 320 -16.68 -7.12 -12.04
CA LEU A 320 -16.78 -7.86 -10.78
C LEU A 320 -15.94 -7.22 -9.66
N ALA A 321 -14.78 -6.68 -10.00
CA ALA A 321 -13.96 -5.96 -9.03
C ALA A 321 -14.70 -4.72 -8.48
N LEU A 322 -15.34 -3.94 -9.34
CA LEU A 322 -16.12 -2.76 -8.93
C LEU A 322 -17.29 -3.13 -8.01
N GLU A 323 -18.03 -4.20 -8.33
CA GLU A 323 -19.12 -4.68 -7.48
C GLU A 323 -18.63 -5.05 -6.08
N GLN A 324 -17.53 -5.81 -5.99
CA GLN A 324 -16.95 -6.22 -4.71
C GLN A 324 -16.38 -5.05 -3.91
N LEU A 325 -15.65 -4.13 -4.57
CA LEU A 325 -15.14 -2.95 -3.91
C LEU A 325 -16.28 -2.06 -3.38
N GLN A 326 -17.39 -1.95 -4.11
CA GLN A 326 -18.58 -1.22 -3.64
C GLN A 326 -19.26 -1.90 -2.45
N GLU A 327 -19.29 -3.22 -2.42
CA GLU A 327 -19.82 -3.97 -1.28
C GLU A 327 -18.97 -3.78 -0.03
N LEU A 328 -17.65 -3.90 -0.17
CA LEU A 328 -16.69 -3.64 0.91
C LEU A 328 -16.79 -2.22 1.47
N ALA A 329 -17.01 -1.21 0.60
CA ALA A 329 -17.16 0.18 1.01
C ALA A 329 -18.44 0.46 1.82
N ARG A 330 -19.45 -0.40 1.77
CA ARG A 330 -20.69 -0.27 2.56
C ARG A 330 -20.54 -0.84 3.97
N GLY A 331 -19.51 -1.64 4.21
CA GLY A 331 -19.20 -2.22 5.51
C GLY A 331 -18.35 -1.27 6.37
N ASP A 332 -18.57 -1.27 7.70
CA ASP A 332 -17.84 -0.42 8.66
C ASP A 332 -16.44 -0.96 9.04
N TRP A 333 -15.94 -1.97 8.34
CA TRP A 333 -14.73 -2.74 8.72
C TRP A 333 -13.49 -2.44 7.89
N LEU A 334 -13.54 -1.44 7.02
CA LEU A 334 -12.37 -0.99 6.28
C LEU A 334 -11.45 -0.17 7.19
N GLU A 335 -10.28 -0.71 7.51
CA GLU A 335 -9.25 0.02 8.27
C GLU A 335 -8.92 1.35 7.59
N LYS A 336 -8.85 2.44 8.36
CA LYS A 336 -8.64 3.78 7.79
C LYS A 336 -7.30 3.91 7.05
N ARG A 337 -6.28 3.16 7.46
CA ARG A 337 -4.97 3.14 6.77
C ARG A 337 -5.04 2.62 5.33
N VAL A 338 -6.08 1.85 4.96
CA VAL A 338 -6.22 1.26 3.61
C VAL A 338 -7.33 1.87 2.77
N VAL A 339 -8.06 2.87 3.29
CA VAL A 339 -9.14 3.56 2.54
C VAL A 339 -8.63 4.16 1.23
N TRP A 340 -7.44 4.77 1.23
CA TRP A 340 -6.81 5.29 0.04
C TRP A 340 -6.59 4.20 -1.02
N ARG A 341 -6.16 3.01 -0.59
CA ARG A 341 -5.89 1.87 -1.48
C ARG A 341 -7.17 1.35 -2.11
N HIS A 342 -8.23 1.25 -1.31
CA HIS A 342 -9.55 0.87 -1.79
C HIS A 342 -10.06 1.86 -2.85
N THR A 343 -9.95 3.17 -2.60
CA THR A 343 -10.33 4.22 -3.56
C THR A 343 -9.46 4.16 -4.82
N LEU A 344 -8.16 3.91 -4.69
CA LEU A 344 -7.22 3.77 -5.82
C LEU A 344 -7.55 2.55 -6.68
N LEU A 345 -7.84 1.40 -6.06
CA LEU A 345 -8.24 0.18 -6.78
C LEU A 345 -9.61 0.36 -7.46
N THR A 346 -10.54 1.12 -6.85
CA THR A 346 -11.79 1.49 -7.49
C THR A 346 -11.56 2.37 -8.71
N ALA A 347 -10.69 3.38 -8.61
CA ALA A 347 -10.29 4.21 -9.76
C ALA A 347 -9.67 3.37 -10.89
N TRP A 348 -8.81 2.44 -10.52
CA TRP A 348 -8.15 1.53 -11.47
C TRP A 348 -9.13 0.60 -12.18
N ALA A 349 -10.04 -0.04 -11.44
CA ALA A 349 -11.08 -0.88 -12.04
C ALA A 349 -12.05 -0.07 -12.91
N THR A 350 -12.38 1.17 -12.52
CA THR A 350 -13.19 2.11 -13.30
C THR A 350 -12.52 2.44 -14.64
N PHE A 351 -11.22 2.74 -14.61
CA PHE A 351 -10.43 2.98 -15.83
C PHE A 351 -10.40 1.75 -16.75
N ARG A 352 -10.11 0.56 -16.19
CA ARG A 352 -10.06 -0.69 -16.96
C ARG A 352 -11.41 -1.09 -17.56
N ALA A 353 -12.50 -0.74 -16.88
CA ALA A 353 -13.86 -0.95 -17.39
C ALA A 353 -14.29 0.08 -18.47
N GLY A 354 -13.42 1.01 -18.85
CA GLY A 354 -13.75 2.09 -19.79
C GLY A 354 -14.85 3.04 -19.30
N ARG A 355 -14.99 3.20 -17.97
CA ARG A 355 -16.00 4.07 -17.35
C ARG A 355 -15.41 5.44 -17.01
N ASP A 356 -16.24 6.47 -17.03
CA ASP A 356 -15.85 7.82 -16.62
C ASP A 356 -15.58 7.93 -15.11
N GLY A 357 -14.86 8.97 -14.69
CA GLY A 357 -14.63 9.30 -13.26
C GLY A 357 -13.37 8.68 -12.66
N ALA A 358 -12.57 7.94 -13.42
CA ALA A 358 -11.34 7.31 -12.91
C ALA A 358 -10.30 8.35 -12.43
N GLY A 359 -10.21 9.49 -13.10
CA GLY A 359 -9.28 10.58 -12.74
C GLY A 359 -9.62 11.22 -11.40
N GLU A 360 -10.88 11.53 -11.16
CA GLU A 360 -11.40 12.13 -9.93
C GLU A 360 -11.26 11.17 -8.74
N LEU A 361 -11.54 9.88 -8.97
CA LEU A 361 -11.32 8.85 -7.95
C LEU A 361 -9.83 8.69 -7.61
N ALA A 362 -8.96 8.71 -8.61
CA ALA A 362 -7.52 8.65 -8.40
C ALA A 362 -7.00 9.88 -7.63
N ALA A 363 -7.48 11.09 -7.97
CA ALA A 363 -7.15 12.31 -7.25
C ALA A 363 -7.53 12.21 -5.77
N ARG A 364 -8.75 11.73 -5.49
CA ARG A 364 -9.21 11.48 -4.11
C ARG A 364 -8.35 10.45 -3.38
N ALA A 365 -7.98 9.36 -4.06
CA ALA A 365 -7.12 8.34 -3.47
C ALA A 365 -5.74 8.90 -3.07
N PHE A 366 -5.18 9.77 -3.90
CA PHE A 366 -3.89 10.43 -3.61
C PHE A 366 -3.99 11.40 -2.44
N GLU A 367 -5.07 12.17 -2.34
CA GLU A 367 -5.35 13.02 -1.17
C GLU A 367 -5.47 12.19 0.12
N GLN A 368 -6.17 11.06 0.06
CA GLN A 368 -6.29 10.13 1.19
C GLN A 368 -4.94 9.51 1.56
N ALA A 369 -4.08 9.14 0.60
CA ALA A 369 -2.74 8.63 0.87
C ALA A 369 -1.86 9.69 1.54
N VAL A 370 -1.95 10.95 1.10
CA VAL A 370 -1.25 12.09 1.73
C VAL A 370 -1.76 12.33 3.15
N ALA A 371 -3.08 12.19 3.36
CA ALA A 371 -3.66 12.33 4.70
C ALA A 371 -3.22 11.21 5.66
N CYS A 372 -2.92 10.01 5.16
CA CYS A 372 -2.33 8.92 5.96
C CYS A 372 -0.84 9.15 6.28
N GLY A 373 -0.14 9.93 5.48
CA GLY A 373 1.28 10.21 5.65
C GLY A 373 1.84 11.03 4.50
N THR A 374 2.15 10.38 3.39
CA THR A 374 2.67 11.01 2.16
C THR A 374 2.18 10.25 0.93
N ILE A 375 2.37 10.82 -0.27
CA ILE A 375 2.07 10.10 -1.52
C ILE A 375 2.92 8.81 -1.68
N ARG A 376 4.04 8.68 -0.98
CA ARG A 376 4.86 7.46 -0.95
C ARG A 376 4.09 6.24 -0.47
N VAL A 377 3.09 6.43 0.40
CA VAL A 377 2.17 5.36 0.85
C VAL A 377 1.54 4.66 -0.36
N ALA A 378 1.00 5.42 -1.32
CA ALA A 378 0.41 4.86 -2.54
C ALA A 378 1.48 4.29 -3.49
N GLN A 379 2.65 4.93 -3.59
CA GLN A 379 3.77 4.44 -4.40
C GLN A 379 4.35 3.13 -3.88
N ALA A 380 4.37 2.92 -2.55
CA ALA A 380 4.84 1.69 -1.92
C ALA A 380 3.82 0.56 -2.02
N GLY A 381 2.54 0.85 -1.78
CA GLY A 381 1.48 -0.16 -1.75
C GLY A 381 1.00 -0.63 -3.12
N GLU A 382 0.85 0.31 -4.08
CA GLU A 382 0.37 0.00 -5.45
C GLU A 382 1.17 0.79 -6.51
N PRO A 383 2.49 0.51 -6.68
CA PRO A 383 3.40 1.32 -7.49
C PRO A 383 2.97 1.45 -8.95
N ASP A 384 2.62 0.34 -9.60
CA ASP A 384 2.27 0.32 -11.03
C ASP A 384 0.94 1.06 -11.27
N ILE A 385 -0.04 0.89 -10.37
CA ILE A 385 -1.38 1.53 -10.46
C ILE A 385 -1.27 3.03 -10.15
N THR A 386 -0.50 3.41 -9.13
CA THR A 386 -0.25 4.81 -8.78
C THR A 386 0.37 5.55 -9.96
N ALA A 387 1.39 4.97 -10.58
CA ALA A 387 2.04 5.55 -11.75
C ALA A 387 1.09 5.65 -12.96
N ALA A 388 0.22 4.65 -13.15
CA ALA A 388 -0.75 4.62 -14.24
C ALA A 388 -1.83 5.69 -14.10
N LEU A 389 -2.34 5.91 -12.88
CA LEU A 389 -3.44 6.82 -12.61
C LEU A 389 -3.00 8.28 -12.39
N ALA A 390 -1.71 8.53 -12.12
CA ALA A 390 -1.20 9.88 -11.91
C ALA A 390 -1.50 10.85 -13.08
N PRO A 391 -1.34 10.48 -14.37
CA PRO A 391 -1.69 11.35 -15.48
C PRO A 391 -3.20 11.65 -15.58
N LEU A 392 -4.05 10.69 -15.18
CA LEU A 392 -5.50 10.87 -15.15
C LEU A 392 -5.92 11.82 -14.02
N ALA A 393 -5.37 11.62 -12.83
CA ALA A 393 -5.62 12.46 -11.66
C ALA A 393 -5.10 13.89 -11.88
N GLU A 394 -3.96 14.07 -12.55
CA GLU A 394 -3.41 15.38 -12.89
C GLU A 394 -4.35 16.13 -13.85
N ARG A 395 -4.91 15.46 -14.87
CA ARG A 395 -5.92 16.04 -15.76
C ARG A 395 -7.22 16.42 -15.03
N ALA A 396 -7.57 15.65 -13.98
CA ALA A 396 -8.69 15.98 -13.08
C ALA A 396 -8.35 17.12 -12.10
N GLY A 397 -7.16 17.72 -12.18
CA GLY A 397 -6.74 18.87 -11.40
C GLY A 397 -6.01 18.57 -10.10
N SER A 398 -5.61 17.32 -9.84
CA SER A 398 -4.90 16.94 -8.61
C SER A 398 -3.50 17.59 -8.50
N PRO A 399 -3.24 18.43 -7.48
CA PRO A 399 -1.90 18.98 -7.26
C PRO A 399 -0.90 17.90 -6.83
N VAL A 400 -1.34 16.89 -6.09
CA VAL A 400 -0.51 15.76 -5.66
C VAL A 400 -0.03 14.95 -6.87
N ALA A 401 -0.93 14.66 -7.81
CA ALA A 401 -0.57 13.96 -9.04
C ALA A 401 0.39 14.78 -9.90
N ARG A 402 0.21 16.10 -9.96
CA ARG A 402 1.11 17.01 -10.67
C ARG A 402 2.52 16.98 -10.09
N GLU A 403 2.64 17.09 -8.78
CA GLU A 403 3.92 16.99 -8.07
C GLU A 403 4.59 15.63 -8.35
N LEU A 404 3.82 14.55 -8.34
CA LEU A 404 4.30 13.20 -8.65
C LEU A 404 4.86 13.09 -10.08
N LEU A 405 4.15 13.65 -11.08
CA LEU A 405 4.62 13.64 -12.47
C LEU A 405 5.85 14.51 -12.67
N LEU A 406 5.88 15.64 -12.02
CA LEU A 406 7.04 16.55 -12.11
C LEU A 406 8.29 15.89 -11.55
N ALA A 407 8.28 15.34 -10.34
CA ALA A 407 9.41 14.66 -9.70
C ALA A 407 10.76 15.36 -9.95
N GLY A 408 10.81 16.69 -9.73
CA GLY A 408 11.97 17.54 -9.98
C GLY A 408 12.13 18.06 -11.41
N ARG A 409 11.20 17.77 -12.32
CA ARG A 409 11.11 18.35 -13.67
C ARG A 409 10.41 19.71 -13.64
N GLY A 410 10.69 20.56 -14.65
CA GLY A 410 10.16 21.91 -14.72
C GLY A 410 8.83 22.06 -15.44
N LEU A 411 8.38 21.06 -16.20
CA LEU A 411 7.18 21.12 -17.04
C LEU A 411 6.49 19.76 -17.15
N ILE A 412 5.17 19.79 -17.40
CA ILE A 412 4.40 18.68 -17.96
C ILE A 412 4.04 19.05 -19.40
N VAL A 413 4.35 18.20 -20.36
CA VAL A 413 4.03 18.39 -21.77
C VAL A 413 3.13 17.26 -22.24
N ARG A 414 1.94 17.59 -22.72
CA ARG A 414 0.98 16.66 -23.29
C ARG A 414 0.97 16.81 -24.79
N LEU A 415 1.15 15.72 -25.51
CA LEU A 415 1.12 15.67 -26.98
C LEU A 415 -0.02 14.79 -27.51
N PHE A 416 -0.58 13.92 -26.64
CA PHE A 416 -1.78 13.14 -26.96
C PHE A 416 -3.05 13.97 -26.76
N GLY A 417 -4.00 13.87 -27.70
CA GLY A 417 -5.25 14.63 -27.64
C GLY A 417 -4.99 16.14 -27.78
N THR A 418 -5.56 16.95 -26.91
CA THR A 418 -5.32 18.41 -26.92
C THR A 418 -3.93 18.72 -26.36
N PRO A 419 -2.97 19.20 -27.21
CA PRO A 419 -1.62 19.50 -26.72
C PRO A 419 -1.63 20.64 -25.70
N ALA A 420 -0.88 20.43 -24.60
CA ALA A 420 -0.75 21.43 -23.55
C ALA A 420 0.65 21.40 -22.92
N VAL A 421 1.07 22.54 -22.41
CA VAL A 421 2.28 22.66 -21.57
C VAL A 421 1.85 23.24 -20.23
N VAL A 422 2.17 22.56 -19.13
CA VAL A 422 1.73 22.94 -17.79
C VAL A 422 2.96 23.21 -16.92
N ALA A 423 2.95 24.35 -16.25
CA ALA A 423 3.98 24.77 -15.30
C ALA A 423 3.80 24.04 -13.94
N PRO A 424 4.80 24.07 -13.04
CA PRO A 424 4.72 23.42 -11.74
C PRO A 424 3.57 23.90 -10.86
N ASP A 425 3.17 25.17 -10.99
CA ASP A 425 2.02 25.73 -10.26
C ASP A 425 0.65 25.29 -10.82
N GLY A 426 0.65 24.57 -11.93
CA GLY A 426 -0.56 24.10 -12.62
C GLY A 426 -1.12 25.07 -13.65
N SER A 427 -0.49 26.21 -13.86
CA SER A 427 -0.90 27.12 -14.90
C SER A 427 -0.52 26.59 -16.29
N GLU A 428 -1.36 26.83 -17.29
CA GLU A 428 -1.04 26.48 -18.67
C GLU A 428 -0.06 27.51 -19.25
N VAL A 429 1.08 27.02 -19.73
CA VAL A 429 2.07 27.84 -20.47
C VAL A 429 1.55 28.06 -21.88
N ARG A 430 1.14 29.28 -22.19
CA ARG A 430 0.67 29.65 -23.52
C ARG A 430 1.84 29.63 -24.50
N LEU A 431 1.74 28.76 -25.51
CA LEU A 431 2.68 28.72 -26.62
C LEU A 431 2.24 29.71 -27.72
N PRO A 432 3.16 30.46 -28.31
CA PRO A 432 2.82 31.29 -29.49
C PRO A 432 2.38 30.37 -30.64
N PRO A 433 1.38 30.79 -31.45
CA PRO A 433 0.92 30.02 -32.60
C PRO A 433 2.00 29.90 -33.69
N GLY A 434 1.91 28.82 -34.50
CA GLY A 434 2.84 28.48 -35.55
C GLY A 434 4.18 27.95 -35.07
N MET A 435 5.24 28.23 -35.77
CA MET A 435 6.57 27.66 -35.61
C MET A 435 7.13 27.66 -34.17
N PRO A 436 6.94 28.70 -33.32
CA PRO A 436 7.44 28.63 -31.94
C PRO A 436 6.78 27.51 -31.12
N GLY A 437 5.47 27.32 -31.25
CA GLY A 437 4.75 26.22 -30.61
C GLY A 437 5.11 24.86 -31.22
N GLU A 438 5.27 24.79 -32.53
CA GLU A 438 5.71 23.57 -33.24
C GLU A 438 7.11 23.14 -32.79
N LEU A 439 8.04 24.10 -32.60
CA LEU A 439 9.40 23.82 -32.09
C LEU A 439 9.35 23.15 -30.71
N VAL A 440 8.50 23.64 -29.81
CA VAL A 440 8.35 23.03 -28.46
C VAL A 440 7.84 21.59 -28.60
N ARG A 441 6.84 21.34 -29.44
CA ARG A 441 6.26 20.01 -29.69
C ARG A 441 7.27 19.06 -30.36
N LEU A 442 8.04 19.55 -31.33
CA LEU A 442 9.12 18.77 -31.95
C LEU A 442 10.17 18.36 -30.91
N LEU A 443 10.67 19.32 -30.10
CA LEU A 443 11.66 19.04 -29.06
C LEU A 443 11.09 18.12 -27.96
N ALA A 444 9.78 18.17 -27.69
CA ALA A 444 9.14 17.27 -26.75
C ALA A 444 9.16 15.81 -27.21
N LEU A 445 9.19 15.51 -28.50
CA LEU A 445 9.38 14.14 -29.01
C LEU A 445 10.79 13.60 -28.81
N HIS A 446 11.80 14.46 -28.58
CA HIS A 446 13.22 14.12 -28.51
C HIS A 446 13.80 14.39 -27.12
N GLU A 447 14.03 13.34 -26.33
CA GLU A 447 14.47 13.43 -24.93
C GLU A 447 15.79 14.18 -24.77
N HIS A 448 16.73 13.92 -25.66
CA HIS A 448 18.08 14.52 -25.62
C HIS A 448 18.19 15.81 -26.44
N GLY A 449 17.06 16.32 -26.96
CA GLY A 449 17.03 17.45 -27.87
C GLY A 449 17.42 17.09 -29.31
N LEU A 450 17.57 18.11 -30.15
CA LEU A 450 17.94 17.99 -31.55
C LEU A 450 19.12 18.90 -31.89
N PRO A 451 20.06 18.44 -32.75
CA PRO A 451 21.07 19.29 -33.33
C PRO A 451 20.44 20.49 -34.05
N LEU A 452 21.06 21.65 -33.91
CA LEU A 452 20.58 22.89 -34.51
C LEU A 452 20.34 22.74 -36.01
N GLU A 453 21.23 22.04 -36.70
CA GLU A 453 21.13 21.81 -38.15
C GLU A 453 19.88 21.00 -38.53
N VAL A 454 19.53 19.98 -37.73
CA VAL A 454 18.31 19.19 -37.93
C VAL A 454 17.07 20.06 -37.74
N VAL A 455 17.06 20.95 -36.74
CA VAL A 455 15.96 21.89 -36.51
C VAL A 455 15.84 22.89 -37.70
N LEU A 456 16.98 23.38 -38.21
CA LEU A 456 17.01 24.28 -39.35
C LEU A 456 16.50 23.59 -40.62
N GLU A 457 16.93 22.38 -40.90
CA GLU A 457 16.45 21.58 -42.03
C GLU A 457 14.96 21.27 -41.95
N THR A 458 14.48 20.92 -40.74
CA THR A 458 13.06 20.63 -40.52
C THR A 458 12.15 21.83 -40.80
N PHE A 459 12.51 23.04 -40.34
CA PHE A 459 11.66 24.20 -40.42
C PHE A 459 11.98 25.16 -41.62
N PHE A 460 13.18 25.05 -42.18
CA PHE A 460 13.69 25.95 -43.23
C PHE A 460 14.47 25.21 -44.33
N PRO A 461 13.92 24.11 -44.93
CA PRO A 461 14.68 23.24 -45.83
C PRO A 461 15.22 23.98 -47.06
N ASP A 462 14.49 24.98 -47.57
CA ASP A 462 14.83 25.71 -48.82
C ASP A 462 15.43 27.11 -48.55
N VAL A 463 15.95 27.33 -47.31
CA VAL A 463 16.44 28.67 -46.89
C VAL A 463 17.95 28.64 -46.69
N ALA A 464 18.68 29.65 -47.18
CA ALA A 464 20.11 29.75 -46.95
C ALA A 464 20.45 29.68 -45.43
N PRO A 465 21.50 28.97 -45.03
CA PRO A 465 21.78 28.67 -43.62
C PRO A 465 21.83 29.89 -42.69
N GLU A 466 22.40 30.99 -43.16
CA GLU A 466 22.49 32.22 -42.35
C GLU A 466 21.12 32.85 -42.10
N VAL A 467 20.26 32.84 -43.11
CA VAL A 467 18.88 33.36 -43.00
C VAL A 467 18.03 32.45 -42.11
N ALA A 468 18.19 31.13 -42.28
CA ALA A 468 17.53 30.14 -41.42
C ALA A 468 17.90 30.31 -39.94
N ARG A 469 19.17 30.50 -39.63
CA ARG A 469 19.65 30.79 -38.24
C ARG A 469 19.08 32.09 -37.71
N GLN A 470 18.97 33.11 -38.54
CA GLN A 470 18.37 34.39 -38.12
C GLN A 470 16.87 34.22 -37.81
N ARG A 471 16.13 33.52 -38.66
CA ARG A 471 14.71 33.22 -38.44
C ARG A 471 14.50 32.39 -37.18
N LEU A 472 15.31 31.38 -36.95
CA LEU A 472 15.24 30.56 -35.72
C LEU A 472 15.50 31.41 -34.47
N ARG A 473 16.46 32.36 -34.48
CA ARG A 473 16.66 33.31 -33.37
C ARG A 473 15.40 34.12 -33.10
N GLN A 474 14.68 34.56 -34.12
CA GLN A 474 13.41 35.27 -33.94
C GLN A 474 12.33 34.38 -33.34
N VAL A 475 12.25 33.10 -33.77
CA VAL A 475 11.34 32.09 -33.18
C VAL A 475 11.64 31.91 -31.68
N LEU A 476 12.90 31.71 -31.31
CA LEU A 476 13.31 31.55 -29.93
C LEU A 476 13.07 32.80 -29.08
N THR A 477 13.29 34.00 -29.65
CA THR A 477 13.01 35.27 -28.96
C THR A 477 11.51 35.42 -28.69
N ARG A 478 10.66 35.09 -29.67
CA ARG A 478 9.20 35.13 -29.51
C ARG A 478 8.72 34.09 -28.50
N LEU A 479 9.28 32.89 -28.53
CA LEU A 479 8.97 31.83 -27.55
C LEU A 479 9.32 32.29 -26.14
N ARG A 480 10.54 32.80 -25.96
CA ARG A 480 11.01 33.28 -24.64
C ARG A 480 10.13 34.40 -24.08
N ALA A 481 9.71 35.32 -24.92
CA ALA A 481 8.84 36.43 -24.52
C ALA A 481 7.45 35.99 -24.02
N THR A 482 6.96 34.83 -24.45
CA THR A 482 5.60 34.34 -24.14
C THR A 482 5.61 33.20 -23.14
N ALA A 483 6.55 32.26 -23.26
CA ALA A 483 6.60 31.02 -22.49
C ALA A 483 7.81 30.92 -21.56
N GLY A 484 8.68 31.95 -21.51
CA GLY A 484 9.91 31.91 -20.73
C GLY A 484 11.00 31.03 -21.35
N ASP A 485 12.01 30.70 -20.53
CA ASP A 485 13.18 29.93 -20.97
C ASP A 485 12.93 28.39 -20.95
N ILE A 486 11.83 27.94 -21.57
CA ILE A 486 11.49 26.51 -21.65
C ILE A 486 12.33 25.73 -22.67
N VAL A 487 12.94 26.42 -23.65
CA VAL A 487 13.89 25.86 -24.60
C VAL A 487 15.28 26.39 -24.32
N VAL A 488 16.23 25.50 -24.14
CA VAL A 488 17.62 25.81 -23.86
C VAL A 488 18.53 25.32 -25.00
N ARG A 489 19.60 26.05 -25.24
CA ARG A 489 20.67 25.64 -26.15
C ARG A 489 21.85 25.13 -25.36
N ASP A 490 22.28 23.92 -25.68
CA ASP A 490 23.44 23.27 -25.10
C ASP A 490 24.44 22.96 -26.24
N GLY A 491 25.46 23.79 -26.41
CA GLY A 491 26.32 23.75 -27.59
C GLY A 491 25.57 23.96 -28.89
N GLU A 492 25.57 22.97 -29.76
CA GLU A 492 24.82 22.95 -31.03
C GLU A 492 23.50 22.17 -30.94
N THR A 493 23.02 21.87 -29.73
CA THR A 493 21.75 21.16 -29.51
C THR A 493 20.71 22.07 -28.88
N LEU A 494 19.49 22.00 -29.39
CA LEU A 494 18.31 22.61 -28.76
C LEU A 494 17.53 21.52 -28.03
N ARG A 495 17.15 21.79 -26.77
CA ARG A 495 16.33 20.88 -25.96
C ARG A 495 15.35 21.63 -25.08
N LEU A 496 14.29 20.95 -24.65
CA LEU A 496 13.44 21.45 -23.56
C LEU A 496 14.19 21.39 -22.23
N ILE A 497 13.85 22.25 -21.30
CA ILE A 497 14.17 22.04 -19.89
C ILE A 497 13.62 20.68 -19.45
N PRO A 498 14.10 20.06 -18.35
CA PRO A 498 13.57 18.77 -17.92
C PRO A 498 12.05 18.80 -17.82
N ALA A 499 11.39 17.91 -18.57
CA ALA A 499 9.93 17.86 -18.68
C ALA A 499 9.44 16.42 -18.58
N TRP A 500 8.27 16.23 -17.96
CA TRP A 500 7.47 15.03 -18.13
C TRP A 500 6.71 15.13 -19.46
N VAL A 501 6.82 14.13 -20.32
CA VAL A 501 6.18 14.14 -21.64
C VAL A 501 5.42 12.84 -21.85
N ASP A 502 4.12 12.93 -22.01
CA ASP A 502 3.21 11.78 -22.10
C ASP A 502 3.62 10.73 -23.13
N VAL A 503 4.01 11.13 -24.35
CA VAL A 503 4.43 10.21 -25.41
C VAL A 503 5.75 9.49 -25.07
N ARG A 504 6.69 10.13 -24.35
CA ARG A 504 7.92 9.49 -23.90
C ARG A 504 7.62 8.47 -22.82
N GLU A 505 6.79 8.83 -21.86
CA GLU A 505 6.35 7.94 -20.78
C GLU A 505 5.53 6.75 -21.34
N PHE A 506 4.71 6.97 -22.38
CA PHE A 506 4.00 5.91 -23.10
C PHE A 506 4.96 4.86 -23.67
N PHE A 507 6.01 5.28 -24.35
CA PHE A 507 7.03 4.35 -24.87
C PHE A 507 7.79 3.66 -23.74
N ALA A 508 8.16 4.38 -22.68
CA ALA A 508 8.84 3.83 -21.51
C ALA A 508 7.97 2.78 -20.79
N ALA A 509 6.68 3.08 -20.57
CA ALA A 509 5.73 2.15 -20.00
C ALA A 509 5.55 0.90 -20.87
N GLY A 510 5.34 1.09 -22.18
CA GLY A 510 5.22 -0.02 -23.14
C GLY A 510 6.47 -0.90 -23.24
N ASN A 511 7.66 -0.36 -22.98
CA ASN A 511 8.89 -1.17 -22.91
C ASN A 511 8.97 -2.03 -21.65
N ARG A 512 8.45 -1.54 -20.51
CA ARG A 512 8.39 -2.31 -19.26
C ARG A 512 7.49 -3.56 -19.36
N VAL A 513 6.47 -3.52 -20.21
CA VAL A 513 5.57 -4.68 -20.44
C VAL A 513 6.32 -5.89 -20.95
N ARG A 514 7.35 -5.73 -21.80
CA ARG A 514 8.08 -6.85 -22.44
C ARG A 514 8.76 -7.83 -21.49
N GLY A 515 9.11 -7.39 -20.28
CA GLY A 515 9.76 -8.25 -19.27
C GLY A 515 8.83 -8.70 -18.16
N ALA A 516 7.58 -8.22 -18.15
CA ALA A 516 6.61 -8.51 -17.11
C ALA A 516 5.82 -9.81 -17.42
N ARG A 517 5.27 -10.43 -16.37
CA ARG A 517 4.47 -11.64 -16.46
C ARG A 517 3.24 -11.52 -15.54
N GLY A 518 2.24 -12.41 -15.77
CA GLY A 518 1.06 -12.52 -14.94
C GLY A 518 0.32 -11.20 -14.77
N SER A 519 -0.24 -10.98 -13.60
CA SER A 519 -1.00 -9.77 -13.24
C SER A 519 -0.23 -8.46 -13.45
N ARG A 520 1.09 -8.46 -13.26
CA ARG A 520 1.91 -7.27 -13.48
C ARG A 520 2.00 -6.87 -14.96
N ALA A 521 2.01 -7.84 -15.88
CA ALA A 521 2.00 -7.53 -17.32
C ALA A 521 0.71 -6.79 -17.71
N VAL A 522 -0.43 -7.22 -17.17
CA VAL A 522 -1.73 -6.56 -17.34
C VAL A 522 -1.68 -5.12 -16.83
N ARG A 523 -1.22 -4.92 -15.59
CA ARG A 523 -1.13 -3.56 -15.00
C ARG A 523 -0.23 -2.64 -15.82
N LEU A 524 0.93 -3.10 -16.26
CA LEU A 524 1.85 -2.29 -17.06
C LEU A 524 1.32 -1.99 -18.46
N ALA A 525 0.57 -2.92 -19.09
CA ALA A 525 -0.08 -2.66 -20.36
C ALA A 525 -1.13 -1.54 -20.23
N TYR A 526 -2.00 -1.64 -19.23
CA TYR A 526 -2.96 -0.58 -18.94
C TYR A 526 -2.31 0.73 -18.50
N ALA A 527 -1.18 0.68 -17.78
CA ALA A 527 -0.42 1.87 -17.43
C ALA A 527 0.09 2.64 -18.67
N ALA A 528 0.51 1.90 -19.70
CA ALA A 528 0.86 2.51 -20.96
C ALA A 528 -0.38 3.08 -21.68
N LEU A 529 -1.49 2.32 -21.72
CA LEU A 529 -2.74 2.78 -22.34
C LEU A 529 -3.32 4.03 -21.65
N ALA A 530 -3.18 4.17 -20.34
CA ALA A 530 -3.64 5.36 -19.59
C ALA A 530 -2.97 6.67 -20.02
N LEU A 531 -1.77 6.58 -20.59
CA LEU A 531 -1.05 7.72 -21.14
C LEU A 531 -1.58 8.16 -22.51
N HIS A 532 -2.17 7.24 -23.28
CA HIS A 532 -2.70 7.49 -24.63
C HIS A 532 -4.10 8.10 -24.58
N SER A 533 -4.20 9.41 -24.45
CA SER A 533 -5.48 10.14 -24.32
C SER A 533 -6.08 10.60 -25.66
N GLY A 534 -5.60 10.08 -26.78
CA GLY A 534 -6.06 10.42 -28.12
C GLY A 534 -4.93 10.45 -29.15
N PRO A 535 -5.19 10.91 -30.39
CA PRO A 535 -4.17 10.98 -31.44
C PRO A 535 -2.98 11.84 -31.05
N LEU A 536 -1.79 11.47 -31.52
CA LEU A 536 -0.58 12.27 -31.33
C LEU A 536 -0.62 13.54 -32.21
N LEU A 537 -0.52 14.71 -31.55
CA LEU A 537 -0.47 16.04 -32.21
C LEU A 537 -1.59 16.26 -33.23
N PRO A 538 -2.87 16.16 -32.83
CA PRO A 538 -3.99 16.39 -33.75
C PRO A 538 -4.09 17.83 -34.23
N SER A 539 -3.50 18.80 -33.53
CA SER A 539 -3.42 20.21 -33.95
C SER A 539 -2.42 20.46 -35.06
N ASP A 540 -1.53 19.52 -35.35
CA ASP A 540 -0.50 19.65 -36.39
C ASP A 540 -0.60 18.52 -37.44
N PRO A 541 -1.76 18.33 -38.10
CA PRO A 541 -2.02 17.14 -38.91
C PRO A 541 -1.09 16.99 -40.11
N TYR A 542 -0.54 18.11 -40.59
CA TYR A 542 0.34 18.16 -41.78
C TYR A 542 1.84 18.26 -41.42
N ALA A 543 2.19 18.15 -40.14
CA ALA A 543 3.58 18.21 -39.71
C ALA A 543 4.33 16.91 -40.07
N GLY A 544 5.05 16.93 -41.20
CA GLY A 544 5.80 15.76 -41.70
C GLY A 544 6.84 15.26 -40.70
N TRP A 545 7.40 16.14 -39.85
CA TRP A 545 8.33 15.76 -38.79
C TRP A 545 7.71 14.89 -37.68
N ALA A 546 6.40 14.83 -37.59
CA ALA A 546 5.70 14.03 -36.58
C ALA A 546 5.26 12.66 -37.11
N GLU A 547 5.35 12.39 -38.44
CA GLU A 547 4.73 11.21 -39.06
C GLU A 547 5.31 9.90 -38.52
N ASP A 548 6.64 9.75 -38.48
CA ASP A 548 7.29 8.58 -37.94
C ASP A 548 6.88 8.32 -36.45
N SER A 549 6.69 9.41 -35.69
CA SER A 549 6.27 9.30 -34.30
C SER A 549 4.81 8.85 -34.19
N ARG A 550 3.92 9.31 -35.09
CA ARG A 550 2.52 8.88 -35.17
C ARG A 550 2.42 7.40 -35.51
N GLU A 551 3.17 6.93 -36.50
CA GLU A 551 3.16 5.52 -36.89
C GLU A 551 3.70 4.62 -35.78
N ARG A 552 4.78 5.05 -35.11
CA ARG A 552 5.34 4.31 -33.97
C ARG A 552 4.37 4.24 -32.78
N VAL A 553 3.67 5.33 -32.48
CA VAL A 553 2.63 5.37 -31.43
C VAL A 553 1.49 4.44 -31.80
N ARG A 554 0.95 4.56 -33.02
CA ARG A 554 -0.13 3.70 -33.53
C ARG A 554 0.22 2.23 -33.43
N TYR A 555 1.39 1.85 -33.93
CA TYR A 555 1.85 0.46 -33.85
C TYR A 555 1.94 -0.03 -32.40
N ARG A 556 2.54 0.76 -31.52
CA ARG A 556 2.67 0.40 -30.11
C ARG A 556 1.32 0.31 -29.41
N HIS A 557 0.40 1.21 -29.69
CA HIS A 557 -0.94 1.22 -29.12
C HIS A 557 -1.72 -0.04 -29.50
N LEU A 558 -1.71 -0.41 -30.79
CA LEU A 558 -2.33 -1.63 -31.29
C LEU A 558 -1.74 -2.90 -30.63
N VAL A 559 -0.42 -2.97 -30.47
CA VAL A 559 0.23 -4.12 -29.79
C VAL A 559 -0.21 -4.23 -28.33
N LEU A 560 -0.36 -3.10 -27.63
CA LEU A 560 -0.84 -3.11 -26.24
C LEU A 560 -2.30 -3.54 -26.13
N LEU A 561 -3.16 -3.06 -27.02
CA LEU A 561 -4.58 -3.46 -27.08
C LEU A 561 -4.73 -4.95 -27.39
N ASP A 562 -3.99 -5.48 -28.36
CA ASP A 562 -3.98 -6.92 -28.69
C ASP A 562 -3.52 -7.76 -27.48
N GLN A 563 -2.52 -7.30 -26.74
CA GLN A 563 -2.06 -7.98 -25.54
C GLN A 563 -3.12 -7.97 -24.45
N VAL A 564 -3.76 -6.83 -24.17
CA VAL A 564 -4.84 -6.74 -23.19
C VAL A 564 -6.01 -7.65 -23.59
N ALA A 565 -6.40 -7.68 -24.88
CA ALA A 565 -7.45 -8.54 -25.37
C ALA A 565 -7.12 -10.04 -25.18
N ALA A 566 -5.87 -10.44 -25.46
CA ALA A 566 -5.41 -11.81 -25.28
C ALA A 566 -5.39 -12.22 -23.80
N ASP A 567 -4.88 -11.35 -22.93
CA ASP A 567 -4.83 -11.59 -21.49
C ASP A 567 -6.23 -11.65 -20.87
N ALA A 568 -7.15 -10.78 -21.28
CA ALA A 568 -8.55 -10.79 -20.87
C ALA A 568 -9.27 -12.08 -21.34
N ALA A 569 -9.02 -12.49 -22.58
CA ALA A 569 -9.56 -13.75 -23.12
C ALA A 569 -9.09 -14.98 -22.32
N ALA A 570 -7.80 -15.04 -21.98
CA ALA A 570 -7.22 -16.13 -21.19
C ALA A 570 -7.84 -16.24 -19.79
N ARG A 571 -8.32 -15.12 -19.23
CA ARG A 571 -8.99 -15.05 -17.92
C ARG A 571 -10.53 -15.25 -18.02
N GLY A 572 -11.08 -15.36 -19.23
CA GLY A 572 -12.52 -15.42 -19.46
C GLY A 572 -13.25 -14.08 -19.32
N SER A 573 -12.53 -12.95 -19.22
CA SER A 573 -13.09 -11.59 -19.15
C SER A 573 -13.45 -11.11 -20.55
N HIS A 574 -14.51 -11.69 -21.13
CA HIS A 574 -14.88 -11.45 -22.53
C HIS A 574 -15.26 -10.00 -22.82
N GLN A 575 -15.89 -9.30 -21.85
CA GLN A 575 -16.23 -7.89 -22.01
C GLN A 575 -14.99 -6.99 -22.11
N GLU A 576 -13.99 -7.23 -21.27
CA GLU A 576 -12.71 -6.50 -21.31
C GLU A 576 -11.97 -6.74 -22.63
N ALA A 577 -11.96 -8.01 -23.11
CA ALA A 577 -11.38 -8.36 -24.40
C ALA A 577 -12.07 -7.63 -25.56
N LEU A 578 -13.40 -7.52 -25.51
CA LEU A 578 -14.19 -6.78 -26.51
C LEU A 578 -13.82 -5.29 -26.52
N THR A 579 -13.80 -4.64 -25.37
CA THR A 579 -13.44 -3.21 -25.26
C THR A 579 -12.06 -2.92 -25.88
N ALA A 580 -11.08 -3.80 -25.61
CA ALA A 580 -9.74 -3.65 -26.19
C ALA A 580 -9.74 -3.86 -27.71
N LEU A 581 -10.47 -4.85 -28.22
CA LEU A 581 -10.57 -5.14 -29.65
C LEU A 581 -11.35 -4.05 -30.41
N GLU A 582 -12.40 -3.49 -29.82
CA GLU A 582 -13.14 -2.36 -30.37
C GLU A 582 -12.22 -1.14 -30.55
N ALA A 583 -11.47 -0.77 -29.51
CA ALA A 583 -10.50 0.31 -29.59
C ALA A 583 -9.41 0.05 -30.65
N ALA A 584 -8.94 -1.19 -30.79
CA ALA A 584 -7.97 -1.56 -31.82
C ALA A 584 -8.55 -1.49 -33.24
N LEU A 585 -9.83 -1.82 -33.42
CA LEU A 585 -10.52 -1.77 -34.70
C LEU A 585 -10.88 -0.34 -35.12
N GLU A 586 -11.04 0.60 -34.20
CA GLU A 586 -11.19 2.02 -34.51
C GLU A 586 -9.94 2.57 -35.23
N GLU A 587 -8.74 2.11 -34.84
CA GLU A 587 -7.48 2.52 -35.46
C GLU A 587 -7.12 1.71 -36.72
N ASP A 588 -7.51 0.42 -36.77
CA ASP A 588 -7.21 -0.50 -37.88
C ASP A 588 -8.47 -1.26 -38.30
N GLN A 589 -9.30 -0.59 -39.07
CA GLN A 589 -10.62 -1.08 -39.52
C GLN A 589 -10.53 -2.34 -40.39
N ASN A 590 -9.40 -2.64 -41.00
CA ASN A 590 -9.26 -3.75 -41.96
C ASN A 590 -8.68 -5.04 -41.35
N ALA A 591 -8.43 -5.08 -40.05
CA ALA A 591 -7.87 -6.25 -39.37
C ALA A 591 -8.90 -7.39 -39.22
N GLU A 592 -8.92 -8.33 -40.17
CA GLU A 592 -9.85 -9.47 -40.19
C GLU A 592 -9.68 -10.37 -38.95
N GLU A 593 -8.45 -10.58 -38.48
CA GLU A 593 -8.15 -11.38 -37.30
C GLU A 593 -8.78 -10.81 -36.01
N ARG A 594 -8.73 -9.47 -35.83
CA ARG A 594 -9.36 -8.77 -34.69
C ARG A 594 -10.88 -8.86 -34.75
N ARG A 595 -11.47 -8.73 -35.95
CA ARG A 595 -12.94 -8.93 -36.14
C ARG A 595 -13.35 -10.36 -35.81
N ALA A 596 -12.59 -11.36 -36.24
CA ALA A 596 -12.84 -12.77 -35.91
C ALA A 596 -12.73 -13.02 -34.40
N ALA A 597 -11.74 -12.43 -33.74
CA ALA A 597 -11.61 -12.51 -32.27
C ALA A 597 -12.80 -11.85 -31.58
N MET A 598 -13.19 -10.65 -31.97
CA MET A 598 -14.36 -9.94 -31.43
C MET A 598 -15.65 -10.78 -31.54
N ASN A 599 -15.89 -11.41 -32.69
CA ASN A 599 -17.06 -12.26 -32.89
C ASN A 599 -17.06 -13.50 -31.97
N ARG A 600 -15.89 -14.10 -31.69
CA ARG A 600 -15.78 -15.22 -30.72
C ARG A 600 -16.17 -14.76 -29.31
N HIS A 601 -15.73 -13.60 -28.87
CA HIS A 601 -16.07 -13.07 -27.53
C HIS A 601 -17.55 -12.67 -27.43
N LEU A 602 -18.14 -12.08 -28.47
CA LEU A 602 -19.59 -11.82 -28.53
C LEU A 602 -20.42 -13.10 -28.43
N GLN A 603 -19.99 -14.18 -29.08
CA GLN A 603 -20.66 -15.48 -28.98
C GLN A 603 -20.52 -16.06 -27.57
N ALA A 604 -19.35 -15.97 -26.95
CA ALA A 604 -19.12 -16.45 -25.59
C ALA A 604 -20.00 -15.72 -24.57
N LEU A 605 -20.13 -14.38 -24.66
CA LEU A 605 -21.02 -13.60 -23.79
C LEU A 605 -22.49 -13.99 -23.96
N ARG A 606 -22.95 -14.25 -25.18
CA ARG A 606 -24.34 -14.71 -25.45
C ARG A 606 -24.60 -16.11 -24.92
N ALA A 607 -23.56 -16.93 -24.79
CA ALA A 607 -23.67 -18.30 -24.27
C ALA A 607 -23.58 -18.37 -22.73
N GLN A 608 -23.17 -17.30 -22.06
CA GLN A 608 -23.17 -17.23 -20.60
C GLN A 608 -24.64 -17.12 -20.12
N PRO A 609 -25.11 -18.03 -19.22
CA PRO A 609 -26.43 -17.88 -18.62
C PRO A 609 -26.45 -16.55 -17.84
N ALA A 610 -27.56 -15.80 -17.97
CA ALA A 610 -27.76 -14.60 -17.16
C ALA A 610 -27.54 -14.97 -15.69
N ALA A 611 -26.59 -14.29 -15.05
CA ALA A 611 -26.38 -14.45 -13.62
C ALA A 611 -27.67 -14.02 -12.91
N THR A 612 -28.42 -15.00 -12.42
CA THR A 612 -29.64 -14.82 -11.59
C THR A 612 -29.23 -14.48 -10.16
#